data_68de093218437e4d4a703e3cec023411
#
_entry.id   68de093218437e4d4a703e3cec023411
#
_cell.length_a   1.000
_cell.length_b   1.000
_cell.length_c   1.000
_cell.angle_alpha   90.00
_cell.angle_beta   90.00
_cell.angle_gamma   90.00
#
_symmetry.space_group_name_H-M   'P 1'
#
loop_
_entity.id
_entity.type
_entity.pdbx_description
1 polymer ?
#
loop_
_entity_poly.entity_id
_entity_poly.type
_entity_poly.pdbx_seq_one_letter_code
_entity_poly.pdbx_strand_id
1 'polypeptide(L)'
;MNRSISRLSLPLILLCMLSFSGILRAEENFQKEYIVVTGGPSLIEWEKFKKVPHDHWWANFAHASRIRLDELRQQFGPEALVTWLVYKPSYIRRGTRQEKRDLMNELSSIQKKTGAHLVFFNTQKQLIDYLNAGKPRHQIKIADLEYFGHSNKCCFMFDYSNEIDSGSKVWLHETELKQIDRKDFAPRSFIKSWGCHTGESMSSLWRRATGQRMIGAIGTTDYSGSDVPGWHPTLGSSEGRWVQ
;
A
#
# COMPACT_ATOMS: atom_id res chain seq x y z
N MET A 1 88.31 25.14 19.70
CA MET A 1 87.52 25.16 18.49
C MET A 1 86.62 23.93 18.52
N ASN A 2 85.45 24.06 19.10
CA ASN A 2 84.47 22.94 19.20
C ASN A 2 83.28 23.21 18.23
N ARG A 3 83.14 22.33 17.26
CA ARG A 3 81.96 22.34 16.36
C ARG A 3 80.90 21.45 16.95
N SER A 4 79.78 22.13 17.34
CA SER A 4 78.57 21.47 17.77
C SER A 4 77.85 20.93 16.54
N ILE A 5 77.46 19.64 16.56
CA ILE A 5 76.65 18.99 15.56
C ILE A 5 75.21 18.99 16.07
N SER A 6 74.40 19.82 15.47
CA SER A 6 72.94 19.84 15.73
C SER A 6 72.30 18.62 15.09
N ARG A 7 71.64 17.83 15.93
CA ARG A 7 70.76 16.70 15.45
C ARG A 7 69.43 17.26 15.01
N LEU A 8 69.11 17.13 13.73
CA LEU A 8 67.76 17.33 13.22
C LEU A 8 66.89 16.12 13.65
N SER A 9 65.88 16.43 14.45
CA SER A 9 64.81 15.49 14.76
C SER A 9 63.74 15.55 13.66
N LEU A 10 63.59 14.45 12.91
CA LEU A 10 62.44 14.26 11.99
C LEU A 10 61.14 14.06 12.79
N PRO A 11 60.06 14.76 12.48
CA PRO A 11 58.77 14.44 13.06
C PRO A 11 58.20 13.17 12.38
N LEU A 12 57.87 12.21 13.21
CA LEU A 12 57.16 10.98 12.83
C LEU A 12 55.72 11.34 12.45
N ILE A 13 55.46 11.47 11.16
CA ILE A 13 54.08 11.66 10.65
C ILE A 13 53.37 10.31 10.82
N LEU A 14 52.52 10.27 11.87
CA LEU A 14 51.60 9.17 12.13
C LEU A 14 50.46 9.22 11.09
N LEU A 15 50.60 8.43 10.04
CA LEU A 15 49.58 8.27 8.99
C LEU A 15 48.41 7.48 9.58
N CYS A 16 47.38 8.18 10.12
CA CYS A 16 46.09 7.59 10.46
C CYS A 16 45.41 7.11 9.18
N MET A 17 45.62 5.85 8.85
CA MET A 17 44.76 5.15 7.90
C MET A 17 43.35 5.05 8.53
N LEU A 18 42.51 5.99 8.19
CA LEU A 18 41.05 5.85 8.39
C LEU A 18 40.60 4.70 7.48
N SER A 19 40.53 3.51 8.08
CA SER A 19 39.80 2.38 7.51
C SER A 19 38.35 2.80 7.36
N PHE A 20 37.99 3.32 6.19
CA PHE A 20 36.61 3.38 5.75
C PHE A 20 36.15 1.93 5.64
N SER A 21 35.62 1.39 6.73
CA SER A 21 34.83 0.17 6.72
C SER A 21 33.55 0.52 5.94
N GLY A 22 33.64 0.42 4.62
CA GLY A 22 32.46 0.38 3.77
C GLY A 22 31.60 -0.76 4.30
N ILE A 23 30.52 -0.43 4.98
CA ILE A 23 29.45 -1.38 5.24
C ILE A 23 28.98 -1.80 3.85
N LEU A 24 29.52 -2.89 3.36
CA LEU A 24 29.00 -3.61 2.20
C LEU A 24 27.53 -3.92 2.58
N ARG A 25 26.61 -3.08 2.10
CA ARG A 25 25.20 -3.42 2.08
C ARG A 25 25.14 -4.72 1.30
N ALA A 26 24.85 -5.83 1.99
CA ALA A 26 24.52 -7.08 1.32
C ALA A 26 23.50 -6.73 0.25
N GLU A 27 23.82 -6.94 -1.03
CA GLU A 27 22.87 -6.78 -2.11
C GLU A 27 21.65 -7.62 -1.74
N GLU A 28 20.49 -6.96 -1.69
CA GLU A 28 19.25 -7.65 -1.40
C GLU A 28 19.00 -8.61 -2.56
N ASN A 29 19.22 -9.90 -2.33
CA ASN A 29 19.20 -10.95 -3.35
C ASN A 29 17.75 -11.36 -3.69
N PHE A 30 16.84 -10.38 -3.81
CA PHE A 30 15.44 -10.60 -4.18
C PHE A 30 14.92 -9.45 -5.04
N GLN A 31 13.94 -9.78 -5.88
CA GLN A 31 13.19 -8.80 -6.67
C GLN A 31 12.08 -8.19 -5.80
N LYS A 32 11.72 -6.93 -6.09
CA LYS A 32 10.70 -6.18 -5.34
C LYS A 32 9.38 -6.16 -6.10
N GLU A 33 8.29 -6.50 -5.40
CA GLU A 33 6.93 -6.35 -5.88
C GLU A 33 6.24 -5.18 -5.16
N TYR A 34 5.51 -4.37 -5.94
CA TYR A 34 4.74 -3.21 -5.48
C TYR A 34 3.26 -3.52 -5.68
N ILE A 35 2.49 -3.57 -4.60
CA ILE A 35 1.12 -4.05 -4.60
C ILE A 35 0.16 -2.92 -4.26
N VAL A 36 -0.82 -2.70 -5.12
CA VAL A 36 -1.98 -1.85 -4.85
C VAL A 36 -3.20 -2.74 -4.68
N VAL A 37 -3.87 -2.63 -3.53
CA VAL A 37 -5.10 -3.37 -3.21
C VAL A 37 -6.28 -2.41 -3.27
N THR A 38 -7.28 -2.76 -4.08
CA THR A 38 -8.49 -1.94 -4.25
C THR A 38 -9.70 -2.70 -3.72
N GLY A 39 -10.35 -2.13 -2.71
CA GLY A 39 -11.66 -2.55 -2.24
C GLY A 39 -12.76 -2.20 -3.24
N GLY A 40 -13.95 -2.73 -2.99
CA GLY A 40 -15.06 -2.50 -3.90
C GLY A 40 -15.92 -1.29 -3.54
N PRO A 41 -16.59 -0.69 -4.55
CA PRO A 41 -17.57 0.35 -4.31
C PRO A 41 -18.81 -0.22 -3.63
N SER A 42 -19.44 0.58 -2.78
CA SER A 42 -20.78 0.29 -2.28
C SER A 42 -21.85 0.51 -3.35
N LEU A 43 -23.05 0.01 -3.10
CA LEU A 43 -24.24 0.50 -3.79
C LEU A 43 -24.64 1.85 -3.22
N ILE A 44 -25.21 2.75 -4.05
CA ILE A 44 -25.58 4.10 -3.64
C ILE A 44 -26.60 4.07 -2.49
N GLU A 45 -27.51 3.10 -2.48
CA GLU A 45 -28.50 2.95 -1.40
C GLU A 45 -27.88 2.72 -0.02
N TRP A 46 -26.64 2.17 0.06
CA TRP A 46 -25.92 1.99 1.32
C TRP A 46 -25.17 3.25 1.75
N GLU A 47 -24.88 4.11 0.79
CA GLU A 47 -24.17 5.37 1.02
C GLU A 47 -25.13 6.57 1.12
N LYS A 48 -26.43 6.33 1.22
CA LYS A 48 -27.46 7.38 1.27
C LYS A 48 -27.27 8.39 2.39
N PHE A 49 -26.58 8.04 3.46
CA PHE A 49 -26.29 8.93 4.58
C PHE A 49 -25.01 9.75 4.39
N LYS A 50 -24.21 9.42 3.40
CA LYS A 50 -23.03 10.21 3.05
C LYS A 50 -23.47 11.46 2.29
N LYS A 51 -23.01 12.61 2.76
CA LYS A 51 -23.45 13.90 2.25
C LYS A 51 -22.71 14.36 1.00
N VAL A 52 -21.57 13.75 0.69
CA VAL A 52 -20.67 14.24 -0.35
C VAL A 52 -20.81 13.38 -1.61
N PRO A 53 -21.13 13.99 -2.78
CA PRO A 53 -21.43 13.24 -4.02
C PRO A 53 -20.30 12.31 -4.49
N HIS A 54 -19.03 12.64 -4.23
CA HIS A 54 -17.89 11.82 -4.67
C HIS A 54 -17.90 10.42 -4.06
N ASP A 55 -18.47 10.23 -2.86
CA ASP A 55 -18.61 8.93 -2.22
C ASP A 55 -19.52 7.99 -3.01
N HIS A 56 -20.38 8.53 -3.86
CA HIS A 56 -21.25 7.76 -4.74
C HIS A 56 -20.60 7.35 -6.06
N TRP A 57 -19.41 7.83 -6.35
CA TRP A 57 -18.74 7.48 -7.59
C TRP A 57 -18.12 6.08 -7.50
N TRP A 58 -18.55 5.20 -8.39
CA TRP A 58 -18.08 3.81 -8.40
C TRP A 58 -16.55 3.66 -8.54
N ALA A 59 -15.91 4.61 -9.20
CA ALA A 59 -14.49 4.55 -9.51
C ALA A 59 -13.59 5.16 -8.44
N ASN A 60 -14.10 5.71 -7.34
CA ASN A 60 -13.29 6.38 -6.30
C ASN A 60 -11.99 5.65 -6.00
N PHE A 61 -12.10 4.39 -5.57
CA PHE A 61 -10.95 3.60 -5.17
C PHE A 61 -10.10 3.15 -6.37
N ALA A 62 -10.75 2.78 -7.49
CA ALA A 62 -10.07 2.37 -8.70
C ALA A 62 -9.29 3.54 -9.33
N HIS A 63 -9.83 4.76 -9.26
CA HIS A 63 -9.17 5.96 -9.76
C HIS A 63 -7.94 6.33 -8.91
N ALA A 64 -8.08 6.36 -7.57
CA ALA A 64 -6.97 6.60 -6.68
C ALA A 64 -5.87 5.53 -6.85
N SER A 65 -6.27 4.27 -6.98
CA SER A 65 -5.35 3.18 -7.30
C SER A 65 -4.63 3.37 -8.63
N ARG A 66 -5.33 3.82 -9.68
CA ARG A 66 -4.73 4.11 -10.99
C ARG A 66 -3.62 5.15 -10.87
N ILE A 67 -3.88 6.25 -10.16
CA ILE A 67 -2.87 7.29 -9.93
C ILE A 67 -1.63 6.67 -9.29
N ARG A 68 -1.83 5.87 -8.23
CA ARG A 68 -0.72 5.22 -7.54
C ARG A 68 0.04 4.21 -8.41
N LEU A 69 -0.66 3.45 -9.25
CA LEU A 69 -0.03 2.52 -10.20
C LEU A 69 0.85 3.27 -11.22
N ASP A 70 0.38 4.42 -11.72
CA ASP A 70 1.16 5.27 -12.62
C ASP A 70 2.41 5.83 -11.93
N GLU A 71 2.29 6.27 -10.67
CA GLU A 71 3.43 6.75 -9.87
C GLU A 71 4.47 5.66 -9.61
N LEU A 72 4.04 4.45 -9.25
CA LEU A 72 4.94 3.31 -9.06
C LEU A 72 5.72 3.00 -10.35
N ARG A 73 5.06 3.08 -11.52
CA ARG A 73 5.72 2.93 -12.82
C ARG A 73 6.70 4.05 -13.11
N GLN A 74 6.34 5.29 -12.79
CA GLN A 74 7.25 6.44 -12.96
C GLN A 74 8.46 6.34 -12.01
N GLN A 75 8.24 5.92 -10.78
CA GLN A 75 9.29 5.86 -9.76
C GLN A 75 10.27 4.70 -9.98
N PHE A 76 9.77 3.52 -10.37
CA PHE A 76 10.56 2.29 -10.40
C PHE A 76 10.81 1.74 -11.81
N GLY A 77 10.26 2.40 -12.83
CA GLY A 77 10.45 2.07 -14.23
C GLY A 77 9.44 1.07 -14.79
N PRO A 78 9.44 0.86 -16.12
CA PRO A 78 8.46 0.02 -16.81
C PRO A 78 8.58 -1.47 -16.46
N GLU A 79 9.79 -1.93 -16.06
CA GLU A 79 10.06 -3.33 -15.70
C GLU A 79 9.74 -3.66 -14.23
N ALA A 80 9.33 -2.67 -13.43
CA ALA A 80 8.96 -2.91 -12.05
C ALA A 80 7.80 -3.90 -11.95
N LEU A 81 7.85 -4.81 -10.98
CA LEU A 81 6.73 -5.72 -10.71
C LEU A 81 5.64 -4.98 -9.95
N VAL A 82 4.72 -4.37 -10.69
CA VAL A 82 3.56 -3.67 -10.12
C VAL A 82 2.33 -4.55 -10.27
N THR A 83 1.71 -4.92 -9.15
CA THR A 83 0.50 -5.74 -9.10
C THR A 83 -0.68 -4.93 -8.57
N TRP A 84 -1.81 -5.08 -9.24
CA TRP A 84 -3.08 -4.48 -8.84
C TRP A 84 -4.08 -5.57 -8.43
N LEU A 85 -4.36 -5.68 -7.12
CA LEU A 85 -5.33 -6.62 -6.56
C LEU A 85 -6.68 -5.92 -6.40
N VAL A 86 -7.72 -6.42 -7.06
CA VAL A 86 -9.04 -5.78 -7.06
C VAL A 86 -10.11 -6.72 -6.54
N TYR A 87 -10.91 -6.26 -5.59
CA TYR A 87 -12.09 -7.01 -5.13
C TYR A 87 -13.19 -6.99 -6.17
N LYS A 88 -13.37 -8.12 -6.86
CA LYS A 88 -14.22 -8.24 -8.06
C LYS A 88 -15.73 -8.14 -7.81
N PRO A 89 -16.32 -8.80 -6.78
CA PRO A 89 -17.77 -8.98 -6.73
C PRO A 89 -18.56 -7.68 -6.61
N SER A 90 -18.05 -6.68 -5.90
CA SER A 90 -18.76 -5.40 -5.74
C SER A 90 -18.78 -4.58 -7.03
N TYR A 91 -17.73 -4.64 -7.86
CA TYR A 91 -17.73 -3.98 -9.18
C TYR A 91 -18.74 -4.62 -10.12
N ILE A 92 -18.85 -5.97 -10.14
CA ILE A 92 -19.90 -6.66 -10.90
C ILE A 92 -21.29 -6.21 -10.43
N ARG A 93 -21.52 -6.25 -9.11
CA ARG A 93 -22.82 -5.88 -8.54
C ARG A 93 -23.17 -4.41 -8.83
N ARG A 94 -22.24 -3.49 -8.61
CA ARG A 94 -22.41 -2.06 -8.90
C ARG A 94 -22.69 -1.83 -10.38
N GLY A 95 -21.89 -2.41 -11.27
CA GLY A 95 -22.07 -2.30 -12.71
C GLY A 95 -23.43 -2.81 -13.17
N THR A 96 -23.87 -3.98 -12.69
CA THR A 96 -25.15 -4.57 -13.07
C THR A 96 -26.35 -3.80 -12.50
N ARG A 97 -26.30 -3.44 -11.20
CA ARG A 97 -27.47 -2.86 -10.52
C ARG A 97 -27.66 -1.37 -10.81
N GLN A 98 -26.60 -0.60 -10.85
CA GLN A 98 -26.68 0.87 -10.85
C GLN A 98 -26.08 1.52 -12.09
N GLU A 99 -24.85 1.19 -12.45
CA GLU A 99 -24.17 1.84 -13.57
C GLU A 99 -24.66 1.37 -14.95
N LYS A 100 -25.34 0.20 -15.02
CA LYS A 100 -25.85 -0.44 -16.24
C LYS A 100 -24.77 -0.63 -17.30
N ARG A 101 -23.56 -0.92 -16.87
CA ARG A 101 -22.39 -1.17 -17.73
C ARG A 101 -21.41 -2.16 -17.11
N ASP A 102 -20.52 -2.71 -17.94
CA ASP A 102 -19.49 -3.64 -17.49
C ASP A 102 -18.29 -2.91 -16.91
N LEU A 103 -18.26 -2.78 -15.57
CA LEU A 103 -17.14 -2.16 -14.86
C LEU A 103 -15.86 -3.02 -14.93
N MET A 104 -15.95 -4.31 -15.25
CA MET A 104 -14.76 -5.16 -15.43
C MET A 104 -13.96 -4.73 -16.66
N ASN A 105 -14.62 -4.30 -17.74
CA ASN A 105 -13.97 -3.72 -18.91
C ASN A 105 -13.29 -2.39 -18.58
N GLU A 106 -13.90 -1.57 -17.72
CA GLU A 106 -13.29 -0.31 -17.25
C GLU A 106 -12.00 -0.57 -16.45
N LEU A 107 -12.03 -1.53 -15.51
CA LEU A 107 -10.85 -1.93 -14.75
C LEU A 107 -9.76 -2.51 -15.67
N SER A 108 -10.13 -3.32 -16.65
CA SER A 108 -9.21 -3.85 -17.64
C SER A 108 -8.58 -2.74 -18.51
N SER A 109 -9.34 -1.68 -18.78
CA SER A 109 -8.82 -0.50 -19.50
C SER A 109 -7.77 0.25 -18.66
N ILE A 110 -8.01 0.41 -17.35
CA ILE A 110 -7.02 0.98 -16.42
C ILE A 110 -5.76 0.11 -16.42
N GLN A 111 -5.90 -1.20 -16.28
CA GLN A 111 -4.79 -2.15 -16.30
C GLN A 111 -3.92 -1.99 -17.57
N LYS A 112 -4.56 -1.91 -18.75
CA LYS A 112 -3.85 -1.72 -20.03
C LYS A 112 -3.06 -0.42 -20.06
N LYS A 113 -3.59 0.67 -19.49
CA LYS A 113 -2.93 1.98 -19.46
C LYS A 113 -1.74 2.00 -18.49
N THR A 114 -1.89 1.41 -17.32
CA THR A 114 -0.85 1.41 -16.28
C THR A 114 0.20 0.31 -16.46
N GLY A 115 -0.10 -0.71 -17.27
CA GLY A 115 0.76 -1.89 -17.43
C GLY A 115 0.89 -2.76 -16.17
N ALA A 116 0.04 -2.55 -15.15
CA ALA A 116 0.07 -3.32 -13.93
C ALA A 116 -0.44 -4.76 -14.16
N HIS A 117 0.06 -5.71 -13.38
CA HIS A 117 -0.47 -7.07 -13.36
C HIS A 117 -1.78 -7.08 -12.57
N LEU A 118 -2.93 -7.15 -13.26
CA LEU A 118 -4.25 -7.17 -12.64
C LEU A 118 -4.62 -8.57 -12.15
N VAL A 119 -4.93 -8.68 -10.87
CA VAL A 119 -5.42 -9.90 -10.24
C VAL A 119 -6.72 -9.60 -9.51
N PHE A 120 -7.75 -10.37 -9.80
CA PHE A 120 -9.03 -10.26 -9.10
C PHE A 120 -9.11 -11.23 -7.92
N PHE A 121 -9.67 -10.77 -6.81
CA PHE A 121 -10.00 -11.63 -5.68
C PHE A 121 -11.47 -11.48 -5.28
N ASN A 122 -12.04 -12.53 -4.69
CA ASN A 122 -13.43 -12.61 -4.27
C ASN A 122 -13.60 -12.79 -2.75
N THR A 123 -12.54 -13.19 -2.06
CA THR A 123 -12.53 -13.43 -0.62
C THR A 123 -11.25 -12.89 0.00
N GLN A 124 -11.26 -12.57 1.29
CA GLN A 124 -10.06 -12.18 2.02
C GLN A 124 -8.99 -13.28 1.99
N LYS A 125 -9.42 -14.55 1.98
CA LYS A 125 -8.49 -15.67 1.87
C LYS A 125 -7.68 -15.63 0.58
N GLN A 126 -8.31 -15.33 -0.55
CA GLN A 126 -7.60 -15.17 -1.83
C GLN A 126 -6.60 -14.03 -1.81
N LEU A 127 -6.90 -12.92 -1.11
CA LEU A 127 -5.93 -11.84 -0.90
C LEU A 127 -4.73 -12.34 -0.07
N ILE A 128 -5.00 -13.01 1.07
CA ILE A 128 -3.94 -13.56 1.93
C ILE A 128 -3.10 -14.59 1.16
N ASP A 129 -3.75 -15.49 0.42
CA ASP A 129 -3.07 -16.50 -0.41
C ASP A 129 -2.15 -15.84 -1.46
N TYR A 130 -2.60 -14.73 -2.07
CA TYR A 130 -1.76 -13.99 -3.00
C TYR A 130 -0.56 -13.34 -2.29
N LEU A 131 -0.78 -12.71 -1.15
CA LEU A 131 0.32 -12.09 -0.39
C LEU A 131 1.38 -13.14 -0.02
N ASN A 132 0.96 -14.34 0.37
CA ASN A 132 1.86 -15.41 0.80
C ASN A 132 2.47 -16.22 -0.37
N ALA A 133 1.73 -16.43 -1.46
CA ALA A 133 2.12 -17.37 -2.50
C ALA A 133 1.83 -16.93 -3.94
N GLY A 134 1.33 -15.72 -4.16
CA GLY A 134 1.03 -15.20 -5.51
C GLY A 134 2.27 -15.01 -6.39
N LYS A 135 3.44 -14.98 -5.77
CA LYS A 135 4.77 -14.99 -6.40
C LYS A 135 5.69 -15.94 -5.61
N PRO A 136 6.82 -16.38 -6.18
CA PRO A 136 7.83 -17.13 -5.43
C PRO A 136 8.51 -16.23 -4.37
N ARG A 137 7.91 -16.16 -3.17
CA ARG A 137 8.24 -15.18 -2.13
C ARG A 137 9.68 -15.29 -1.60
N HIS A 138 10.36 -16.40 -1.81
CA HIS A 138 11.78 -16.53 -1.52
C HIS A 138 12.66 -15.72 -2.48
N GLN A 139 12.17 -15.39 -3.68
CA GLN A 139 12.85 -14.60 -4.71
C GLN A 139 12.25 -13.20 -4.91
N ILE A 140 10.94 -13.05 -4.65
CA ILE A 140 10.21 -11.81 -4.91
C ILE A 140 9.53 -11.37 -3.62
N LYS A 141 9.99 -10.26 -3.02
CA LYS A 141 9.48 -9.72 -1.76
C LYS A 141 8.52 -8.56 -2.00
N ILE A 142 7.52 -8.43 -1.14
CA ILE A 142 6.61 -7.29 -1.12
C ILE A 142 7.38 -6.09 -0.56
N ALA A 143 7.64 -5.09 -1.39
CA ALA A 143 8.34 -3.87 -1.01
C ALA A 143 7.39 -2.69 -0.75
N ASP A 144 6.20 -2.75 -1.34
CA ASP A 144 5.15 -1.74 -1.19
C ASP A 144 3.79 -2.43 -1.18
N LEU A 145 2.90 -2.05 -0.26
CA LEU A 145 1.52 -2.51 -0.23
C LEU A 145 0.62 -1.36 0.21
N GLU A 146 -0.26 -0.93 -0.68
CA GLU A 146 -1.18 0.16 -0.41
C GLU A 146 -2.63 -0.27 -0.62
N TYR A 147 -3.48 0.05 0.34
CA TYR A 147 -4.91 -0.26 0.31
C TYR A 147 -5.75 0.98 0.05
N PHE A 148 -6.60 0.93 -0.97
CA PHE A 148 -7.62 1.93 -1.29
C PHE A 148 -9.00 1.30 -1.17
N GLY A 149 -9.82 1.79 -0.25
CA GLY A 149 -11.14 1.21 -0.01
C GLY A 149 -11.77 1.65 1.30
N HIS A 150 -12.97 1.18 1.54
CA HIS A 150 -13.64 1.34 2.82
C HIS A 150 -12.90 0.59 3.92
N SER A 151 -12.87 1.15 5.12
CA SER A 151 -12.29 0.52 6.29
C SER A 151 -12.88 1.10 7.58
N ASN A 152 -12.59 0.42 8.67
CA ASN A 152 -12.77 0.91 10.03
C ASN A 152 -11.48 0.65 10.83
N LYS A 153 -11.52 0.88 12.13
CA LYS A 153 -10.36 0.70 13.00
C LYS A 153 -9.79 -0.71 13.01
N CYS A 154 -10.61 -1.74 12.70
CA CYS A 154 -10.26 -3.14 12.84
C CYS A 154 -10.12 -3.91 11.53
N CYS A 155 -10.59 -3.37 10.38
CA CYS A 155 -10.57 -4.12 9.13
C CYS A 155 -10.53 -3.26 7.87
N PHE A 156 -10.00 -3.84 6.79
CA PHE A 156 -10.27 -3.44 5.42
C PHE A 156 -11.61 -4.05 4.98
N MET A 157 -12.51 -3.22 4.49
CA MET A 157 -13.87 -3.61 4.12
C MET A 157 -13.96 -3.68 2.59
N PHE A 158 -13.86 -4.88 2.02
CA PHE A 158 -13.84 -5.04 0.57
C PHE A 158 -15.23 -4.97 -0.05
N ASP A 159 -16.24 -5.41 0.69
CA ASP A 159 -17.64 -5.44 0.24
C ASP A 159 -18.56 -4.73 1.24
N TYR A 160 -18.57 -3.42 1.15
CA TYR A 160 -19.47 -2.59 1.97
C TYR A 160 -20.90 -2.63 1.42
N SER A 161 -21.61 -3.72 1.68
CA SER A 161 -22.93 -4.00 1.08
C SER A 161 -23.84 -4.88 1.93
N ASN A 162 -23.66 -4.89 3.24
CA ASN A 162 -24.58 -5.58 4.12
C ASN A 162 -25.90 -4.80 4.20
N GLU A 163 -26.98 -5.47 3.83
CA GLU A 163 -28.32 -4.87 3.76
C GLU A 163 -28.97 -4.62 5.13
N ILE A 164 -28.49 -5.28 6.16
CA ILE A 164 -29.10 -5.20 7.49
C ILE A 164 -28.52 -4.03 8.29
N ASP A 165 -27.21 -3.92 8.34
CA ASP A 165 -26.49 -2.98 9.21
C ASP A 165 -25.47 -2.11 8.46
N SER A 166 -25.53 -2.09 7.14
CA SER A 166 -24.58 -1.37 6.27
C SER A 166 -23.13 -1.76 6.51
N GLY A 167 -22.88 -2.96 7.03
CA GLY A 167 -21.54 -3.50 7.23
C GLY A 167 -20.94 -4.11 5.96
N SER A 168 -19.75 -4.61 6.07
CA SER A 168 -19.08 -5.33 4.98
C SER A 168 -19.41 -6.82 5.02
N LYS A 169 -19.62 -7.43 3.85
CA LYS A 169 -19.76 -8.88 3.71
C LYS A 169 -18.43 -9.59 3.62
N VAL A 170 -17.40 -8.90 3.14
CA VAL A 170 -16.04 -9.41 3.01
C VAL A 170 -15.07 -8.37 3.50
N TRP A 171 -14.21 -8.76 4.44
CA TRP A 171 -13.21 -7.88 5.04
C TRP A 171 -11.93 -8.67 5.37
N LEU A 172 -10.83 -7.97 5.48
CA LEU A 172 -9.63 -8.47 6.16
C LEU A 172 -9.62 -7.86 7.56
N HIS A 173 -9.96 -8.67 8.54
CA HIS A 173 -9.99 -8.26 9.95
C HIS A 173 -8.60 -8.38 10.60
N GLU A 174 -8.32 -7.56 11.60
CA GLU A 174 -7.03 -7.55 12.30
C GLU A 174 -6.64 -8.90 12.90
N THR A 175 -7.62 -9.76 13.25
CA THR A 175 -7.37 -11.12 13.76
C THR A 175 -6.84 -12.08 12.69
N GLU A 176 -7.02 -11.76 11.42
CA GLU A 176 -6.59 -12.58 10.29
C GLU A 176 -5.17 -12.22 9.84
N LEU A 177 -4.65 -11.05 10.23
CA LEU A 177 -3.32 -10.57 9.83
C LEU A 177 -2.20 -11.56 10.16
N LYS A 178 -2.37 -12.37 11.21
CA LYS A 178 -1.42 -13.44 11.60
C LYS A 178 -1.26 -14.54 10.53
N GLN A 179 -2.17 -14.62 9.55
CA GLN A 179 -2.10 -15.56 8.43
C GLN A 179 -1.18 -15.04 7.29
N ILE A 180 -0.76 -13.78 7.35
CA ILE A 180 0.18 -13.19 6.39
C ILE A 180 1.60 -13.49 6.86
N ASP A 181 2.39 -14.16 6.02
CA ASP A 181 3.77 -14.52 6.38
C ASP A 181 4.66 -13.27 6.36
N ARG A 182 5.22 -12.94 7.50
CA ARG A 182 6.14 -11.82 7.67
C ARG A 182 7.40 -11.91 6.81
N LYS A 183 7.79 -13.13 6.42
CA LYS A 183 8.97 -13.35 5.58
C LYS A 183 8.77 -12.91 4.13
N ASP A 184 7.53 -12.66 3.73
CA ASP A 184 7.21 -12.30 2.35
C ASP A 184 7.43 -10.81 2.04
N PHE A 185 7.66 -10.02 3.07
CA PHE A 185 7.98 -8.60 2.94
C PHE A 185 9.49 -8.36 2.82
N ALA A 186 9.83 -7.37 2.00
CA ALA A 186 11.18 -6.83 1.98
C ALA A 186 11.49 -6.07 3.29
N PRO A 187 12.75 -5.97 3.72
CA PRO A 187 13.12 -5.11 4.83
C PRO A 187 12.67 -3.66 4.58
N ARG A 188 11.99 -3.06 5.57
CA ARG A 188 11.49 -1.68 5.46
C ARG A 188 10.49 -1.45 4.33
N SER A 189 9.62 -2.44 4.08
CA SER A 189 8.50 -2.27 3.14
C SER A 189 7.65 -1.06 3.48
N PHE A 190 7.21 -0.34 2.46
CA PHE A 190 6.23 0.73 2.60
C PHE A 190 4.83 0.13 2.62
N ILE A 191 4.10 0.29 3.72
CA ILE A 191 2.73 -0.21 3.86
C ILE A 191 1.85 0.97 4.25
N LYS A 192 0.77 1.20 3.49
CA LYS A 192 -0.17 2.28 3.79
C LYS A 192 -1.61 1.87 3.52
N SER A 193 -2.49 2.22 4.44
CA SER A 193 -3.93 2.19 4.23
C SER A 193 -4.44 3.61 4.01
N TRP A 194 -5.10 3.81 2.89
CA TRP A 194 -5.80 5.05 2.57
C TRP A 194 -7.27 5.03 3.03
N GLY A 195 -7.67 3.96 3.73
CA GLY A 195 -9.00 3.82 4.31
C GLY A 195 -9.15 4.53 5.66
N CYS A 196 -10.39 4.75 6.06
CA CYS A 196 -10.76 5.42 7.31
C CYS A 196 -10.34 4.64 8.54
N HIS A 197 -9.92 5.31 9.62
CA HIS A 197 -9.74 4.78 10.98
C HIS A 197 -8.69 3.67 11.16
N THR A 198 -7.95 3.26 10.13
CA THR A 198 -7.02 2.13 10.23
C THR A 198 -5.81 2.39 11.13
N GLY A 199 -5.52 3.66 11.43
CA GLY A 199 -4.49 4.05 12.41
C GLY A 199 -4.88 3.84 13.87
N GLU A 200 -6.17 3.61 14.17
CA GLU A 200 -6.66 3.51 15.54
C GLU A 200 -6.38 2.15 16.18
N SER A 201 -6.36 1.06 15.41
CA SER A 201 -6.05 -0.30 15.89
C SER A 201 -5.22 -1.08 14.87
N MET A 202 -5.71 -1.20 13.63
CA MET A 202 -5.16 -2.10 12.62
C MET A 202 -3.68 -1.86 12.32
N SER A 203 -3.19 -0.60 12.32
CA SER A 203 -1.78 -0.29 12.09
C SER A 203 -0.85 -0.96 13.11
N SER A 204 -1.21 -0.93 14.39
CA SER A 204 -0.41 -1.54 15.45
C SER A 204 -0.41 -3.06 15.37
N LEU A 205 -1.55 -3.66 15.02
CA LEU A 205 -1.70 -5.11 14.88
C LEU A 205 -1.06 -5.61 13.58
N TRP A 206 -1.09 -4.83 12.50
CA TRP A 206 -0.33 -5.10 11.29
C TRP A 206 1.17 -5.26 11.59
N ARG A 207 1.74 -4.26 12.30
CA ARG A 207 3.16 -4.32 12.71
C ARG A 207 3.46 -5.56 13.55
N ARG A 208 2.57 -5.90 14.47
CA ARG A 208 2.72 -7.06 15.35
C ARG A 208 2.70 -8.38 14.57
N ALA A 209 1.81 -8.49 13.59
CA ALA A 209 1.65 -9.67 12.76
C ALA A 209 2.79 -9.82 11.74
N THR A 210 3.04 -8.78 10.95
CA THR A 210 3.94 -8.85 9.77
C THR A 210 5.35 -8.35 10.05
N GLY A 211 5.59 -7.67 11.16
CA GLY A 211 6.86 -7.01 11.45
C GLY A 211 7.07 -5.69 10.68
N GLN A 212 6.17 -5.32 9.77
CA GLN A 212 6.23 -4.09 8.99
C GLN A 212 5.31 -3.03 9.59
N ARG A 213 5.74 -1.77 9.56
CA ARG A 213 4.89 -0.66 9.99
C ARG A 213 3.86 -0.35 8.90
N MET A 214 2.61 -0.14 9.28
CA MET A 214 1.57 0.33 8.38
C MET A 214 1.15 1.75 8.76
N ILE A 215 1.17 2.66 7.78
CA ILE A 215 0.61 3.99 7.93
C ILE A 215 -0.91 3.87 7.80
N GLY A 216 -1.66 4.39 8.76
CA GLY A 216 -3.12 4.43 8.77
C GLY A 216 -3.64 5.75 9.28
N ALA A 217 -4.88 6.09 8.91
CA ALA A 217 -5.54 7.31 9.37
C ALA A 217 -6.16 7.12 10.76
N ILE A 218 -5.96 8.08 11.65
CA ILE A 218 -6.88 8.34 12.75
C ILE A 218 -7.95 9.27 12.20
N GLY A 219 -9.22 8.88 12.31
CA GLY A 219 -10.33 9.55 11.67
C GLY A 219 -10.60 9.07 10.25
N THR A 220 -11.44 9.82 9.55
CA THR A 220 -11.86 9.52 8.18
C THR A 220 -10.85 9.97 7.14
N THR A 221 -10.92 9.37 5.96
CA THR A 221 -10.20 9.79 4.76
C THR A 221 -11.17 10.32 3.72
N ASP A 222 -10.71 11.26 2.90
CA ASP A 222 -11.48 11.93 1.86
C ASP A 222 -10.88 11.62 0.48
N TYR A 223 -11.73 11.12 -0.40
CA TYR A 223 -11.43 10.81 -1.80
C TYR A 223 -11.89 11.88 -2.78
N SER A 224 -12.41 13.03 -2.28
CA SER A 224 -12.73 14.18 -3.13
C SER A 224 -11.43 14.82 -3.67
N GLY A 225 -11.47 15.53 -4.76
CA GLY A 225 -10.29 16.18 -5.32
C GLY A 225 -9.45 15.32 -6.26
N SER A 226 -9.95 14.18 -6.68
CA SER A 226 -9.28 13.24 -7.60
C SER A 226 -8.97 13.80 -8.99
N ASP A 227 -9.41 15.02 -9.32
CA ASP A 227 -9.17 15.67 -10.61
C ASP A 227 -7.79 16.31 -10.72
N VAL A 228 -7.02 16.35 -9.62
CA VAL A 228 -5.68 16.94 -9.59
C VAL A 228 -4.64 15.87 -9.90
N PRO A 229 -3.72 16.07 -10.87
CA PRO A 229 -2.64 15.13 -11.13
C PRO A 229 -1.78 14.87 -9.89
N GLY A 230 -1.44 13.59 -9.63
CA GLY A 230 -0.66 13.20 -8.44
C GLY A 230 -1.45 13.27 -7.12
N TRP A 231 -2.76 13.38 -7.21
CA TRP A 231 -3.61 13.45 -6.02
C TRP A 231 -3.67 12.11 -5.27
N HIS A 232 -3.71 12.23 -3.95
CA HIS A 232 -3.94 11.12 -3.03
C HIS A 232 -5.07 11.44 -2.07
N PRO A 233 -5.77 10.43 -1.52
CA PRO A 233 -6.75 10.66 -0.48
C PRO A 233 -6.15 11.46 0.68
N THR A 234 -6.93 12.39 1.18
CA THR A 234 -6.54 13.26 2.30
C THR A 234 -7.26 12.85 3.58
N LEU A 235 -6.96 13.50 4.68
CA LEU A 235 -7.72 13.33 5.92
C LEU A 235 -9.05 14.09 5.82
N GLY A 236 -10.14 13.48 6.23
CA GLY A 236 -11.49 14.04 6.16
C GLY A 236 -11.79 15.13 7.19
N SER A 237 -10.87 15.39 8.13
CA SER A 237 -10.99 16.47 9.10
C SER A 237 -9.63 16.98 9.53
N SER A 238 -9.59 18.21 10.08
CA SER A 238 -8.38 18.83 10.64
C SER A 238 -7.84 18.12 11.90
N GLU A 239 -8.68 17.35 12.58
CA GLU A 239 -8.29 16.56 13.75
C GLU A 239 -7.67 15.20 13.36
N GLY A 240 -7.88 14.79 12.11
CA GLY A 240 -7.29 13.58 11.56
C GLY A 240 -5.77 13.66 11.49
N ARG A 241 -5.12 12.49 11.58
CA ARG A 241 -3.68 12.36 11.36
C ARG A 241 -3.28 10.99 10.87
N TRP A 242 -2.18 10.95 10.12
CA TRP A 242 -1.54 9.68 9.73
C TRP A 242 -0.63 9.20 10.87
N VAL A 243 -0.72 7.92 11.21
CA VAL A 243 0.10 7.25 12.24
C VAL A 243 0.69 5.93 11.72
N GLN A 244 1.77 5.44 12.39
CA GLN A 244 2.44 4.17 12.09
C GLN A 244 2.47 3.26 13.32
#